data_77aa839f58669b8dcf659976bd379650
#
_entry.id   77aa839f58669b8dcf659976bd379650
#
_cell.length_a   1.000
_cell.length_b   1.000
_cell.length_c   1.000
_cell.angle_alpha   90.00
_cell.angle_beta   90.00
_cell.angle_gamma   90.00
#
_symmetry.space_group_name_H-M   'P 1'
#
loop_
_entity.id
_entity.type
_entity.pdbx_description
1 polymer ?
#
loop_
_entity_poly.entity_id
_entity_poly.type
_entity_poly.pdbx_seq_one_letter_code
_entity_poly.pdbx_strand_id
1 'polypeptide(L)'
;MSSISLIPVCTDVAIRDMADMASAIWHEYWPIVLSEGQIDYMVDTMQSFEPIKYEIRQEGYLYWFVLDEEGKRVGYLSVRPETPEGELATDIQPGEGKLFVSKVYLLKEERGKHYASRMLDFCEDFCRANGLSSLYLHVNKHNEMGIRAYKGRGWYIAEDSVSDIGNGYVMDDYIMAKEVALS
;
A
#
# COMPACT_ATOMS: atom_id res chain seq x y z
N MET A 1 -4.77 -22.51 6.22
CA MET A 1 -4.87 -21.07 5.87
C MET A 1 -3.47 -20.57 5.59
N SER A 2 -3.23 -19.95 4.43
CA SER A 2 -1.89 -19.44 4.07
C SER A 2 -1.48 -18.37 5.08
N SER A 3 -0.39 -18.56 5.80
CA SER A 3 0.22 -17.54 6.65
C SER A 3 1.18 -16.68 5.82
N ILE A 4 1.47 -15.49 6.30
CA ILE A 4 2.51 -14.62 5.72
C ILE A 4 3.49 -14.21 6.79
N SER A 5 4.72 -13.93 6.37
CA SER A 5 5.72 -13.23 7.19
C SER A 5 6.08 -11.90 6.53
N LEU A 6 6.39 -10.90 7.33
CA LEU A 6 6.73 -9.56 6.87
C LEU A 6 8.17 -9.25 7.26
N ILE A 7 9.02 -8.91 6.29
CA ILE A 7 10.41 -8.50 6.51
C ILE A 7 10.54 -7.01 6.23
N PRO A 8 10.95 -6.19 7.23
CA PRO A 8 11.13 -4.76 7.04
C PRO A 8 12.21 -4.42 6.00
N VAL A 9 11.95 -3.36 5.23
CA VAL A 9 12.87 -2.81 4.23
C VAL A 9 13.54 -1.58 4.83
N CYS A 10 14.78 -1.74 5.31
CA CYS A 10 15.49 -0.68 6.03
C CYS A 10 16.86 -0.33 5.42
N THR A 11 17.51 -1.26 4.71
CA THR A 11 18.84 -1.07 4.13
C THR A 11 18.78 -0.67 2.67
N ASP A 12 19.83 -0.01 2.18
CA ASP A 12 19.89 0.37 0.75
C ASP A 12 19.83 -0.84 -0.18
N VAL A 13 20.37 -2.00 0.24
CA VAL A 13 20.28 -3.26 -0.52
C VAL A 13 18.81 -3.71 -0.59
N ALA A 14 18.10 -3.73 0.54
CA ALA A 14 16.70 -4.10 0.57
C ALA A 14 15.80 -3.12 -0.22
N ILE A 15 16.14 -1.82 -0.21
CA ILE A 15 15.42 -0.81 -1.01
C ILE A 15 15.64 -1.04 -2.50
N ARG A 16 16.84 -1.41 -2.95
CA ARG A 16 17.09 -1.78 -4.36
C ARG A 16 16.27 -3.00 -4.78
N ASP A 17 16.30 -4.06 -3.97
CA ASP A 17 15.49 -5.26 -4.20
C ASP A 17 13.99 -4.92 -4.24
N MET A 18 13.54 -4.01 -3.38
CA MET A 18 12.15 -3.54 -3.36
C MET A 18 11.80 -2.78 -4.63
N ALA A 19 12.66 -1.88 -5.10
CA ALA A 19 12.45 -1.13 -6.33
C ALA A 19 12.34 -2.07 -7.55
N ASP A 20 13.19 -3.11 -7.62
CA ASP A 20 13.14 -4.11 -8.68
C ASP A 20 11.82 -4.89 -8.64
N MET A 21 11.38 -5.33 -7.46
CA MET A 21 10.10 -6.02 -7.28
C MET A 21 8.91 -5.12 -7.63
N ALA A 22 8.92 -3.87 -7.18
CA ALA A 22 7.87 -2.91 -7.46
C ALA A 22 7.73 -2.65 -8.96
N SER A 23 8.85 -2.42 -9.65
CA SER A 23 8.87 -2.24 -11.12
C SER A 23 8.25 -3.45 -11.83
N ALA A 24 8.67 -4.66 -11.50
CA ALA A 24 8.13 -5.87 -12.10
C ALA A 24 6.62 -6.01 -11.88
N ILE A 25 6.15 -5.80 -10.65
CA ILE A 25 4.73 -5.90 -10.32
C ILE A 25 3.90 -4.82 -11.01
N TRP A 26 4.38 -3.59 -11.06
CA TRP A 26 3.62 -2.47 -11.64
C TRP A 26 3.47 -2.60 -13.16
N HIS A 27 4.50 -3.01 -13.88
CA HIS A 27 4.43 -3.29 -15.32
C HIS A 27 3.54 -4.48 -15.67
N GLU A 28 3.31 -5.36 -14.71
CA GLU A 28 2.42 -6.51 -14.87
C GLU A 28 0.96 -6.21 -14.48
N TYR A 29 0.77 -5.38 -13.45
CA TYR A 29 -0.54 -5.12 -12.85
C TYR A 29 -1.34 -4.05 -13.60
N TRP A 30 -0.70 -2.93 -13.94
CA TRP A 30 -1.38 -1.72 -14.42
C TRP A 30 -1.70 -1.63 -15.92
N PRO A 31 -1.16 -2.46 -16.84
CA PRO A 31 -1.50 -2.37 -18.28
C PRO A 31 -3.00 -2.52 -18.60
N ILE A 32 -3.79 -3.04 -17.66
CA ILE A 32 -5.25 -3.18 -17.82
C ILE A 32 -5.97 -1.82 -17.76
N VAL A 33 -5.42 -0.85 -17.03
CA VAL A 33 -6.08 0.44 -16.74
C VAL A 33 -5.23 1.67 -17.08
N LEU A 34 -3.92 1.52 -17.25
CA LEU A 34 -2.99 2.61 -17.52
C LEU A 34 -2.19 2.36 -18.79
N SER A 35 -1.73 3.43 -19.45
CA SER A 35 -0.80 3.34 -20.56
C SER A 35 0.60 2.93 -20.08
N GLU A 36 1.38 2.29 -20.96
CA GLU A 36 2.77 1.92 -20.66
C GLU A 36 3.61 3.13 -20.23
N GLY A 37 3.51 4.26 -20.96
CA GLY A 37 4.23 5.49 -20.62
C GLY A 37 3.83 6.06 -19.25
N GLN A 38 2.59 5.92 -18.82
CA GLN A 38 2.17 6.32 -17.47
C GLN A 38 2.75 5.39 -16.41
N ILE A 39 2.79 4.08 -16.68
CA ILE A 39 3.38 3.10 -15.77
C ILE A 39 4.88 3.37 -15.61
N ASP A 40 5.61 3.56 -16.70
CA ASP A 40 7.04 3.90 -16.69
C ASP A 40 7.31 5.15 -15.86
N TYR A 41 6.52 6.20 -16.09
CA TYR A 41 6.63 7.45 -15.35
C TYR A 41 6.38 7.25 -13.84
N MET A 42 5.32 6.52 -13.47
CA MET A 42 4.98 6.25 -12.07
C MET A 42 6.04 5.38 -11.38
N VAL A 43 6.57 4.37 -12.07
CA VAL A 43 7.65 3.53 -11.54
C VAL A 43 8.90 4.37 -11.30
N ASP A 44 9.31 5.18 -12.26
CA ASP A 44 10.51 6.02 -12.16
C ASP A 44 10.37 7.05 -11.03
N THR A 45 9.24 7.72 -10.92
CA THR A 45 9.02 8.84 -9.99
C THR A 45 8.55 8.42 -8.60
N MET A 46 7.97 7.22 -8.42
CA MET A 46 7.34 6.78 -7.17
C MET A 46 7.85 5.45 -6.63
N GLN A 47 8.33 4.55 -7.49
CA GLN A 47 8.67 3.17 -7.11
C GLN A 47 10.10 2.76 -7.51
N SER A 48 10.95 3.71 -7.83
CA SER A 48 12.39 3.48 -8.01
C SER A 48 13.15 3.67 -6.70
N PHE A 49 14.44 3.41 -6.72
CA PHE A 49 15.28 3.41 -5.51
C PHE A 49 15.23 4.72 -4.72
N GLU A 50 15.43 5.86 -5.38
CA GLU A 50 15.49 7.16 -4.67
C GLU A 50 14.14 7.59 -4.07
N PRO A 51 12.99 7.51 -4.79
CA PRO A 51 11.69 7.78 -4.19
C PRO A 51 11.38 6.87 -2.99
N ILE A 52 11.56 5.56 -3.10
CA ILE A 52 11.30 4.64 -1.98
C ILE A 52 12.20 4.94 -0.79
N LYS A 53 13.48 5.23 -1.04
CA LYS A 53 14.43 5.62 0.01
C LYS A 53 14.01 6.91 0.71
N TYR A 54 13.54 7.89 -0.05
CA TYR A 54 13.04 9.16 0.48
C TYR A 54 11.78 8.95 1.34
N GLU A 55 10.79 8.20 0.84
CA GLU A 55 9.59 7.83 1.60
C GLU A 55 9.95 7.18 2.94
N ILE A 56 10.85 6.19 2.93
CA ILE A 56 11.26 5.49 4.16
C ILE A 56 12.01 6.41 5.14
N ARG A 57 12.96 7.22 4.64
CA ARG A 57 13.88 7.96 5.51
C ARG A 57 13.41 9.34 5.91
N GLN A 58 12.57 9.96 5.09
CA GLN A 58 12.15 11.35 5.28
C GLN A 58 10.65 11.51 5.55
N GLU A 59 9.82 10.64 4.96
CA GLU A 59 8.37 10.77 5.05
C GLU A 59 7.68 9.79 6.00
N GLY A 60 8.46 8.88 6.62
CA GLY A 60 7.96 7.97 7.64
C GLY A 60 7.15 6.78 7.11
N TYR A 61 7.28 6.45 5.82
CA TYR A 61 6.69 5.24 5.29
C TYR A 61 7.42 4.00 5.80
N LEU A 62 6.65 2.97 6.11
CA LEU A 62 7.13 1.66 6.49
C LEU A 62 6.91 0.70 5.32
N TYR A 63 7.94 -0.02 4.92
CA TYR A 63 7.92 -0.98 3.82
C TYR A 63 8.28 -2.37 4.31
N TRP A 64 7.59 -3.39 3.80
CA TRP A 64 7.89 -4.80 4.05
C TRP A 64 7.83 -5.62 2.78
N PHE A 65 8.76 -6.56 2.64
CA PHE A 65 8.52 -7.72 1.79
C PHE A 65 7.51 -8.64 2.46
N VAL A 66 6.58 -9.16 1.67
CA VAL A 66 5.63 -10.18 2.10
C VAL A 66 6.15 -11.52 1.65
N LEU A 67 6.29 -12.46 2.56
CA LEU A 67 6.77 -13.81 2.32
C LEU A 67 5.66 -14.82 2.61
N ASP A 68 5.63 -15.90 1.84
CA ASP A 68 4.78 -17.06 2.12
C ASP A 68 5.39 -17.98 3.20
N GLU A 69 4.74 -19.11 3.44
CA GLU A 69 5.15 -20.11 4.46
C GLU A 69 6.51 -20.75 4.15
N GLU A 70 6.93 -20.74 2.88
CA GLU A 70 8.22 -21.28 2.42
C GLU A 70 9.34 -20.22 2.45
N GLY A 71 9.00 -18.97 2.79
CA GLY A 71 9.95 -17.84 2.82
C GLY A 71 10.18 -17.22 1.44
N LYS A 72 9.35 -17.51 0.44
CA LYS A 72 9.40 -16.87 -0.87
C LYS A 72 8.77 -15.49 -0.80
N ARG A 73 9.43 -14.49 -1.39
CA ARG A 73 8.84 -13.15 -1.55
C ARG A 73 7.68 -13.21 -2.54
N VAL A 74 6.47 -12.90 -2.08
CA VAL A 74 5.22 -12.97 -2.86
C VAL A 74 4.63 -11.59 -3.19
N GLY A 75 5.12 -10.56 -2.53
CA GLY A 75 4.65 -9.19 -2.73
C GLY A 75 5.28 -8.21 -1.77
N TYR A 76 4.70 -7.02 -1.68
CA TYR A 76 5.14 -5.99 -0.74
C TYR A 76 3.99 -5.15 -0.19
N LEU A 77 4.22 -4.58 0.98
CA LEU A 77 3.29 -3.74 1.71
C LEU A 77 3.99 -2.44 2.08
N SER A 78 3.29 -1.32 1.96
CA SER A 78 3.73 -0.04 2.53
C SER A 78 2.59 0.67 3.22
N VAL A 79 2.88 1.22 4.40
CA VAL A 79 1.94 2.01 5.19
C VAL A 79 2.62 3.26 5.74
N ARG A 80 1.82 4.25 6.14
CA ARG A 80 2.27 5.44 6.86
C ARG A 80 1.27 5.78 7.96
N PRO A 81 1.70 5.79 9.24
CA PRO A 81 0.86 6.29 10.32
C PRO A 81 0.71 7.80 10.20
N GLU A 82 -0.51 8.30 10.34
CA GLU A 82 -0.82 9.72 10.14
C GLU A 82 -1.69 10.27 11.27
N THR A 83 -1.54 11.57 11.52
CA THR A 83 -2.50 12.34 12.32
C THR A 83 -3.85 12.43 11.59
N PRO A 84 -4.93 12.89 12.24
CA PRO A 84 -6.21 13.14 11.55
C PRO A 84 -6.07 14.05 10.33
N GLU A 85 -5.15 15.04 10.39
CA GLU A 85 -4.87 16.01 9.32
C GLU A 85 -4.02 15.43 8.17
N GLY A 86 -3.45 14.22 8.34
CA GLY A 86 -2.64 13.53 7.32
C GLY A 86 -1.14 13.81 7.40
N GLU A 87 -0.66 14.37 8.51
CA GLU A 87 0.77 14.51 8.78
C GLU A 87 1.35 13.22 9.37
N LEU A 88 2.68 13.05 9.31
CA LEU A 88 3.33 11.92 9.96
C LEU A 88 3.04 11.90 11.45
N ALA A 89 2.50 10.79 11.90
CA ALA A 89 2.19 10.58 13.31
C ALA A 89 3.44 10.15 14.08
N THR A 90 3.99 11.06 14.87
CA THR A 90 5.12 10.79 15.77
C THR A 90 4.69 10.61 17.22
N ASP A 91 3.55 11.17 17.60
CA ASP A 91 2.98 11.09 18.95
C ASP A 91 1.44 11.21 18.84
N ILE A 92 0.75 10.08 18.70
CA ILE A 92 -0.70 10.05 18.53
C ILE A 92 -1.35 9.61 19.84
N GLN A 93 -2.37 10.36 20.28
CA GLN A 93 -3.25 9.87 21.34
C GLN A 93 -4.09 8.68 20.81
N PRO A 94 -4.27 7.65 21.61
CA PRO A 94 -5.08 6.50 21.19
C PRO A 94 -6.47 6.91 20.69
N GLY A 95 -6.83 6.48 19.49
CA GLY A 95 -8.10 6.78 18.84
C GLY A 95 -8.13 7.99 17.93
N GLU A 96 -7.05 8.73 17.78
CA GLU A 96 -7.03 9.97 16.97
C GLU A 96 -6.35 9.83 15.60
N GLY A 97 -5.46 8.84 15.43
CA GLY A 97 -4.72 8.69 14.18
C GLY A 97 -5.35 7.74 13.18
N LYS A 98 -4.82 7.78 11.97
CA LYS A 98 -5.20 6.90 10.85
C LYS A 98 -3.98 6.26 10.21
N LEU A 99 -4.16 5.13 9.55
CA LEU A 99 -3.12 4.46 8.78
C LEU A 99 -3.37 4.64 7.28
N PHE A 100 -2.46 5.29 6.60
CA PHE A 100 -2.44 5.27 5.14
C PHE A 100 -1.84 3.95 4.66
N VAL A 101 -2.63 3.13 3.99
CA VAL A 101 -2.17 1.90 3.33
C VAL A 101 -1.78 2.24 1.91
N SER A 102 -0.50 2.57 1.72
CA SER A 102 0.01 3.12 0.47
C SER A 102 0.17 2.08 -0.63
N LYS A 103 0.65 0.89 -0.29
CA LYS A 103 0.96 -0.18 -1.26
C LYS A 103 0.51 -1.53 -0.71
N VAL A 104 -0.30 -2.27 -1.49
CA VAL A 104 -0.69 -3.67 -1.25
C VAL A 104 -0.56 -4.38 -2.59
N TYR A 105 0.59 -4.95 -2.87
CA TYR A 105 0.88 -5.54 -4.16
C TYR A 105 1.40 -6.98 -4.04
N LEU A 106 0.96 -7.83 -4.96
CA LEU A 106 1.37 -9.23 -5.07
C LEU A 106 1.83 -9.52 -6.49
N LEU A 107 2.83 -10.39 -6.62
CA LEU A 107 3.19 -11.02 -7.88
C LEU A 107 1.96 -11.71 -8.48
N LYS A 108 1.85 -11.76 -9.80
CA LYS A 108 0.65 -12.25 -10.50
C LYS A 108 0.31 -13.69 -10.13
N GLU A 109 1.31 -14.56 -10.12
CA GLU A 109 1.17 -15.96 -9.77
C GLU A 109 0.81 -16.21 -8.30
N GLU A 110 0.91 -15.18 -7.46
CA GLU A 110 0.61 -15.25 -6.04
C GLU A 110 -0.78 -14.69 -5.69
N ARG A 111 -1.48 -14.13 -6.67
CA ARG A 111 -2.85 -13.62 -6.49
C ARG A 111 -3.85 -14.77 -6.35
N GLY A 112 -4.98 -14.50 -5.71
CA GLY A 112 -6.02 -15.51 -5.47
C GLY A 112 -5.74 -16.48 -4.32
N LYS A 113 -4.57 -16.39 -3.67
CA LYS A 113 -4.16 -17.25 -2.54
C LYS A 113 -4.44 -16.63 -1.17
N HIS A 114 -5.26 -15.58 -1.11
CA HIS A 114 -5.64 -14.85 0.10
C HIS A 114 -4.51 -14.06 0.80
N TYR A 115 -3.34 -13.89 0.19
CA TYR A 115 -2.25 -13.11 0.78
C TYR A 115 -2.62 -11.64 0.98
N ALA A 116 -3.32 -11.00 0.03
CA ALA A 116 -3.79 -9.63 0.19
C ALA A 116 -4.71 -9.47 1.42
N SER A 117 -5.57 -10.45 1.70
CA SER A 117 -6.39 -10.47 2.91
C SER A 117 -5.54 -10.47 4.18
N ARG A 118 -4.46 -11.25 4.21
CA ARG A 118 -3.54 -11.29 5.35
C ARG A 118 -2.75 -9.99 5.52
N MET A 119 -2.38 -9.35 4.40
CA MET A 119 -1.74 -8.03 4.46
C MET A 119 -2.67 -6.98 5.06
N LEU A 120 -3.96 -7.01 4.71
CA LEU A 120 -4.95 -6.11 5.28
C LEU A 120 -5.26 -6.44 6.76
N ASP A 121 -5.30 -7.72 7.14
CA ASP A 121 -5.40 -8.13 8.55
C ASP A 121 -4.25 -7.54 9.37
N PHE A 122 -3.01 -7.62 8.85
CA PHE A 122 -1.84 -7.00 9.48
C PHE A 122 -2.01 -5.49 9.63
N CYS A 123 -2.53 -4.78 8.61
CA CYS A 123 -2.77 -3.35 8.71
C CYS A 123 -3.79 -3.01 9.82
N GLU A 124 -4.85 -3.79 9.96
CA GLU A 124 -5.83 -3.62 11.04
C GLU A 124 -5.21 -3.90 12.42
N ASP A 125 -4.39 -4.94 12.54
CA ASP A 125 -3.66 -5.26 13.78
C ASP A 125 -2.62 -4.18 14.10
N PHE A 126 -1.95 -3.64 13.08
CA PHE A 126 -1.05 -2.50 13.24
C PHE A 126 -1.78 -1.28 13.79
N CYS A 127 -2.98 -0.97 13.30
CA CYS A 127 -3.82 0.10 13.84
C CYS A 127 -4.12 -0.13 15.31
N ARG A 128 -4.59 -1.34 15.68
CA ARG A 128 -4.91 -1.68 17.08
C ARG A 128 -3.70 -1.54 17.99
N ALA A 129 -2.55 -2.04 17.56
CA ALA A 129 -1.32 -1.99 18.34
C ALA A 129 -0.77 -0.56 18.54
N ASN A 130 -1.08 0.37 17.63
CA ASN A 130 -0.61 1.75 17.67
C ASN A 130 -1.70 2.77 18.00
N GLY A 131 -2.91 2.33 18.38
CA GLY A 131 -4.00 3.23 18.77
C GLY A 131 -4.61 4.03 17.63
N LEU A 132 -4.45 3.59 16.36
CA LEU A 132 -5.02 4.25 15.20
C LEU A 132 -6.47 3.79 15.00
N SER A 133 -7.41 4.74 14.84
CA SER A 133 -8.85 4.47 14.79
C SER A 133 -9.38 4.07 13.43
N SER A 134 -8.61 4.31 12.37
CA SER A 134 -9.03 4.02 11.01
C SER A 134 -7.85 3.73 10.08
N LEU A 135 -8.14 3.18 8.92
CA LEU A 135 -7.18 3.07 7.82
C LEU A 135 -7.85 3.44 6.50
N TYR A 136 -7.03 3.90 5.56
CA TYR A 136 -7.51 4.29 4.23
C TYR A 136 -6.49 3.96 3.16
N LEU A 137 -6.94 3.88 1.92
CA LEU A 137 -6.11 3.68 0.73
C LEU A 137 -6.70 4.39 -0.48
N HIS A 138 -5.87 4.58 -1.48
CA HIS A 138 -6.28 5.00 -2.82
C HIS A 138 -6.41 3.78 -3.72
N VAL A 139 -7.48 3.71 -4.50
CA VAL A 139 -7.71 2.66 -5.48
C VAL A 139 -8.23 3.27 -6.78
N ASN A 140 -7.59 2.91 -7.90
CA ASN A 140 -8.03 3.37 -9.22
C ASN A 140 -9.49 2.98 -9.45
N LYS A 141 -10.31 3.92 -9.95
CA LYS A 141 -11.75 3.71 -10.17
C LYS A 141 -12.08 2.58 -11.12
N HIS A 142 -11.17 2.25 -12.03
CA HIS A 142 -11.30 1.13 -12.96
C HIS A 142 -10.81 -0.21 -12.40
N ASN A 143 -10.24 -0.22 -11.20
CA ASN A 143 -9.85 -1.46 -10.51
C ASN A 143 -11.06 -2.08 -9.78
N GLU A 144 -12.05 -2.53 -10.56
CA GLU A 144 -13.30 -3.10 -10.03
C GLU A 144 -13.06 -4.29 -9.11
N MET A 145 -12.06 -5.12 -9.42
CA MET A 145 -11.74 -6.30 -8.62
C MET A 145 -11.20 -5.91 -7.25
N GLY A 146 -10.30 -4.93 -7.20
CA GLY A 146 -9.78 -4.39 -5.94
C GLY A 146 -10.88 -3.74 -5.11
N ILE A 147 -11.69 -2.88 -5.71
CA ILE A 147 -12.82 -2.20 -5.04
C ILE A 147 -13.79 -3.21 -4.44
N ARG A 148 -14.13 -4.27 -5.18
CA ARG A 148 -15.02 -5.35 -4.70
C ARG A 148 -14.40 -6.10 -3.52
N ALA A 149 -13.11 -6.41 -3.60
CA ALA A 149 -12.40 -7.10 -2.53
C ALA A 149 -12.37 -6.27 -1.24
N TYR A 150 -12.10 -4.95 -1.32
CA TYR A 150 -12.14 -4.05 -0.17
C TYR A 150 -13.56 -3.93 0.42
N LYS A 151 -14.60 -3.73 -0.42
CA LYS A 151 -16.00 -3.69 0.05
C LYS A 151 -16.39 -4.97 0.77
N GLY A 152 -15.97 -6.14 0.28
CA GLY A 152 -16.22 -7.43 0.92
C GLY A 152 -15.59 -7.57 2.31
N ARG A 153 -14.63 -6.71 2.66
CA ARG A 153 -13.96 -6.63 3.97
C ARG A 153 -14.45 -5.47 4.84
N GLY A 154 -15.53 -4.82 4.46
CA GLY A 154 -16.14 -3.72 5.23
C GLY A 154 -15.55 -2.35 4.98
N TRP A 155 -14.74 -2.19 3.91
CA TRP A 155 -14.29 -0.87 3.47
C TRP A 155 -15.40 -0.16 2.69
N TYR A 156 -15.44 1.16 2.78
CA TYR A 156 -16.38 2.01 2.06
C TYR A 156 -15.65 3.09 1.26
N ILE A 157 -16.29 3.59 0.21
CA ILE A 157 -15.78 4.74 -0.55
C ILE A 157 -16.05 5.99 0.29
N ALA A 158 -14.97 6.64 0.73
CA ALA A 158 -15.05 7.88 1.51
C ALA A 158 -15.10 9.11 0.62
N GLU A 159 -14.27 9.15 -0.43
CA GLU A 159 -14.16 10.30 -1.33
C GLU A 159 -13.74 9.88 -2.74
N ASP A 160 -13.98 10.79 -3.70
CA ASP A 160 -13.35 10.80 -5.02
C ASP A 160 -12.01 11.57 -4.93
N SER A 161 -10.97 11.05 -5.57
CA SER A 161 -9.66 11.68 -5.61
C SER A 161 -9.12 11.72 -7.03
N VAL A 162 -8.92 12.93 -7.54
CA VAL A 162 -8.27 13.14 -8.84
C VAL A 162 -6.99 13.93 -8.58
N SER A 163 -5.86 13.35 -8.92
CA SER A 163 -4.54 13.95 -8.69
C SER A 163 -3.76 14.06 -9.99
N ASP A 164 -3.30 15.26 -10.30
CA ASP A 164 -2.29 15.47 -11.34
C ASP A 164 -0.93 15.01 -10.76
N ILE A 165 -0.34 14.01 -11.38
CA ILE A 165 0.95 13.45 -10.96
C ILE A 165 2.14 13.96 -11.80
N GLY A 166 1.89 14.93 -12.67
CA GLY A 166 2.89 15.51 -13.55
C GLY A 166 2.97 14.82 -14.92
N ASN A 167 3.73 15.42 -15.81
CA ASN A 167 3.94 14.93 -17.18
C ASN A 167 2.63 14.68 -17.99
N GLY A 168 1.54 15.37 -17.62
CA GLY A 168 0.23 15.22 -18.24
C GLY A 168 -0.55 13.97 -17.78
N TYR A 169 -0.07 13.25 -16.77
CA TYR A 169 -0.73 12.08 -16.22
C TYR A 169 -1.59 12.42 -15.03
N VAL A 170 -2.69 11.69 -14.88
CA VAL A 170 -3.68 11.86 -13.81
C VAL A 170 -3.93 10.51 -13.14
N MET A 171 -4.03 10.50 -11.81
CA MET A 171 -4.59 9.39 -11.04
C MET A 171 -6.05 9.73 -10.72
N ASP A 172 -6.97 8.87 -11.18
CA ASP A 172 -8.40 8.99 -10.93
C ASP A 172 -8.84 7.83 -10.01
N ASP A 173 -8.82 8.12 -8.71
CA ASP A 173 -8.95 7.12 -7.65
C ASP A 173 -10.21 7.36 -6.81
N TYR A 174 -10.65 6.32 -6.10
CA TYR A 174 -11.42 6.45 -4.86
C TYR A 174 -10.47 6.40 -3.67
N ILE A 175 -10.76 7.20 -2.65
CA ILE A 175 -10.27 6.96 -1.30
C ILE A 175 -11.25 6.01 -0.64
N MET A 176 -10.78 4.82 -0.27
CA MET A 176 -11.56 3.87 0.52
C MET A 176 -11.02 3.83 1.94
N ALA A 177 -11.93 3.75 2.91
CA ALA A 177 -11.61 3.76 4.32
C ALA A 177 -12.32 2.65 5.08
N LYS A 178 -11.79 2.35 6.28
CA LYS A 178 -12.39 1.42 7.24
C LYS A 178 -12.06 1.87 8.65
N GLU A 179 -13.07 1.85 9.52
CA GLU A 179 -12.87 2.06 10.96
C GLU A 179 -12.30 0.79 11.62
N VAL A 180 -11.44 0.99 12.61
CA VAL A 180 -10.86 -0.07 13.41
C VAL A 180 -11.32 0.08 14.86
N ALA A 181 -11.99 -0.95 15.39
CA ALA A 181 -12.32 -0.98 16.78
C ALA A 181 -11.04 -1.14 17.61
N LEU A 182 -10.81 -0.18 18.50
CA LEU A 182 -9.77 -0.25 19.53
C LEU A 182 -10.40 -0.94 20.72
N SER A 183 -9.96 -2.14 21.02
CA SER A 183 -10.45 -2.94 22.16
C SER A 183 -9.90 -2.42 23.48
#